data_43949902d70b4f1097fa1ca040fbea43
#
_entry.id   43949902d70b4f1097fa1ca040fbea43
#
_cell.length_a   1.000
_cell.length_b   1.000
_cell.length_c   1.000
_cell.angle_alpha   90.00
_cell.angle_beta   90.00
_cell.angle_gamma   90.00
#
_symmetry.space_group_name_H-M   'P 1'
#
loop_
_entity.id
_entity.type
_entity.pdbx_description
1 polymer ?
#
loop_
_entity_poly.entity_id
_entity_poly.type
_entity_poly.pdbx_seq_one_letter_code
_entity_poly.pdbx_strand_id
1 'polypeptide(L)'
;TKIYSEVRKGIRPEMYALSTLLFLSVMVIMILVNSAPKEPDKKRSSDLDKKKLPLRQVIPAALVILVAGAGFFFHLGNKGSVSDEKLIVYNWGEYLDPEVIDIFQEETGITVTYEEYETNEIMYPKIMSKAIAYDVVCPSDYMIQRMRENDLLAEINWDNVPNIKNIDPTYMEQSQSFDPENKYSVPYCVGTVGILYNKTMVKEQVDSWNILWDEKYKD
;
A
#
# COMPACT_ATOMS: atom_id res chain seq x y z
N THR A 1 7.18 -2.81 -7.69
CA THR A 1 5.76 -3.01 -7.46
C THR A 1 5.12 -1.87 -6.70
N LYS A 2 5.68 -1.41 -5.55
CA LYS A 2 5.18 -0.22 -4.81
C LYS A 2 5.23 1.05 -5.67
N ILE A 3 6.28 1.21 -6.48
CA ILE A 3 6.43 2.32 -7.43
C ILE A 3 5.34 2.28 -8.52
N TYR A 4 4.93 1.09 -8.98
CA TYR A 4 3.93 0.94 -10.03
C TYR A 4 2.52 1.28 -9.55
N SER A 5 2.15 0.90 -8.32
CA SER A 5 0.85 1.26 -7.72
C SER A 5 0.74 2.78 -7.45
N GLU A 6 1.83 3.41 -6.99
CA GLU A 6 1.88 4.86 -6.76
C GLU A 6 1.81 5.67 -8.05
N VAL A 7 2.42 5.17 -9.15
CA VAL A 7 2.33 5.79 -10.48
C VAL A 7 0.90 5.71 -11.02
N ARG A 8 0.16 4.64 -10.73
CA ARG A 8 -1.22 4.45 -11.18
C ARG A 8 -2.22 5.32 -10.42
N LYS A 9 -1.95 5.63 -9.13
CA LYS A 9 -2.77 6.52 -8.29
C LYS A 9 -2.58 8.02 -8.61
N GLY A 10 -1.68 8.34 -9.55
CA GLY A 10 -1.25 9.72 -9.78
C GLY A 10 -0.26 10.17 -8.71
N ILE A 11 0.81 10.85 -9.14
CA ILE A 11 1.83 11.33 -8.21
C ILE A 11 1.24 12.46 -7.39
N ARG A 12 1.13 12.26 -6.07
CA ARG A 12 0.59 13.28 -5.16
C ARG A 12 1.41 14.58 -5.24
N PRO A 13 0.77 15.76 -5.17
CA PRO A 13 1.47 17.05 -5.22
C PRO A 13 2.63 17.17 -4.22
N GLU A 14 2.52 16.51 -3.05
CA GLU A 14 3.56 16.49 -2.02
C GLU A 14 4.84 15.78 -2.49
N MET A 15 4.73 14.76 -3.35
CA MET A 15 5.88 14.05 -3.90
C MET A 15 6.67 14.95 -4.88
N TYR A 16 5.97 15.78 -5.67
CA TYR A 16 6.62 16.78 -6.50
C TYR A 16 7.31 17.85 -5.66
N ALA A 17 6.66 18.32 -4.59
CA ALA A 17 7.24 19.29 -3.67
C ALA A 17 8.50 18.74 -2.99
N LEU A 18 8.47 17.48 -2.49
CA LEU A 18 9.61 16.83 -1.88
C LEU A 18 10.77 16.64 -2.86
N SER A 19 10.48 16.17 -4.08
CA SER A 19 11.47 16.00 -5.14
C SER A 19 12.12 17.32 -5.53
N THR A 20 11.32 18.38 -5.67
CA THR A 20 11.80 19.72 -5.99
C THR A 20 12.69 20.30 -4.88
N LEU A 21 12.30 20.14 -3.61
CA LEU A 21 13.09 20.56 -2.45
C LEU A 21 14.43 19.82 -2.38
N LEU A 22 14.43 18.51 -2.63
CA LEU A 22 15.63 17.70 -2.65
C LEU A 22 16.56 18.09 -3.80
N PHE A 23 16.02 18.34 -5.00
CA PHE A 23 16.77 18.83 -6.14
C PHE A 23 17.39 20.20 -5.88
N LEU A 24 16.62 21.16 -5.35
CA LEU A 24 17.11 22.48 -4.99
C LEU A 24 18.19 22.42 -3.92
N SER A 25 18.07 21.57 -2.91
CA SER A 25 19.06 21.42 -1.85
C SER A 25 20.38 20.87 -2.40
N VAL A 26 20.33 19.86 -3.28
CA VAL A 26 21.52 19.32 -3.96
C VAL A 26 22.16 20.36 -4.86
N MET A 27 21.36 21.12 -5.61
CA MET A 27 21.85 22.19 -6.48
C MET A 27 22.55 23.30 -5.69
N VAL A 28 22.00 23.74 -4.57
CA VAL A 28 22.62 24.73 -3.68
C VAL A 28 23.93 24.20 -3.12
N ILE A 29 24.00 22.94 -2.68
CA ILE A 29 25.24 22.33 -2.20
C ILE A 29 26.29 22.27 -3.31
N MET A 30 25.92 21.88 -4.53
CA MET A 30 26.83 21.88 -5.68
C MET A 30 27.39 23.27 -6.00
N ILE A 31 26.53 24.29 -5.99
CA ILE A 31 26.93 25.69 -6.22
C ILE A 31 27.94 26.12 -5.13
N LEU A 32 27.62 25.84 -3.85
CA LEU A 32 28.50 26.21 -2.74
C LEU A 32 29.87 25.50 -2.79
N VAL A 33 29.86 24.22 -3.17
CA VAL A 33 31.12 23.45 -3.34
C VAL A 33 31.95 23.96 -4.52
N ASN A 34 31.29 24.28 -5.65
CA ASN A 34 31.97 24.71 -6.87
C ASN A 34 32.37 26.18 -6.84
N SER A 35 31.68 27.03 -6.07
CA SER A 35 32.05 28.45 -5.86
C SER A 35 33.17 28.66 -4.83
N ALA A 36 33.67 27.56 -4.26
CA ALA A 36 34.77 27.62 -3.32
C ALA A 36 36.10 27.99 -4.05
N PRO A 37 36.75 29.11 -3.75
CA PRO A 37 38.00 29.47 -4.36
C PRO A 37 39.04 28.37 -4.11
N LYS A 38 39.72 27.92 -5.17
CA LYS A 38 40.88 27.01 -5.06
C LYS A 38 41.96 27.71 -4.26
N GLU A 39 42.47 27.09 -3.22
CA GLU A 39 43.60 27.65 -2.45
C GLU A 39 44.82 27.82 -3.35
N PRO A 40 45.52 28.99 -3.30
CA PRO A 40 46.83 29.11 -3.88
C PRO A 40 47.84 28.35 -3.00
N ASP A 41 48.77 27.61 -3.64
CA ASP A 41 49.87 26.91 -3.01
C ASP A 41 50.61 27.81 -2.00
N LYS A 42 50.47 27.55 -0.72
CA LYS A 42 51.25 28.23 0.33
C LYS A 42 52.48 27.45 0.66
N LYS A 43 53.61 28.01 0.27
CA LYS A 43 54.92 27.76 0.87
C LYS A 43 54.84 28.05 2.38
N ARG A 44 55.31 27.10 3.13
CA ARG A 44 55.72 26.98 4.51
C ARG A 44 56.14 28.31 5.18
N SER A 45 55.41 28.73 6.21
CA SER A 45 56.03 29.42 7.36
C SER A 45 55.24 29.12 8.64
N SER A 46 56.00 28.83 9.68
CA SER A 46 55.58 28.53 11.04
C SER A 46 54.94 29.73 11.72
N ASP A 47 53.76 29.56 12.36
CA ASP A 47 53.57 30.02 13.73
C ASP A 47 52.24 29.51 14.28
N LEU A 48 52.27 29.23 15.57
CA LEU A 48 51.13 28.84 16.40
C LEU A 48 50.13 29.99 16.47
N ASP A 49 48.95 29.83 15.90
CA ASP A 49 47.83 30.62 16.35
C ASP A 49 46.52 29.83 16.36
N LYS A 50 45.71 30.14 17.37
CA LYS A 50 44.53 29.50 17.87
C LYS A 50 43.57 29.00 16.77
N LYS A 51 43.23 27.71 16.83
CA LYS A 51 42.25 27.00 16.01
C LYS A 51 40.88 27.73 16.03
N LYS A 52 40.69 28.75 15.23
CA LYS A 52 39.37 29.21 14.83
C LYS A 52 38.91 28.29 13.72
N LEU A 53 37.84 27.50 14.00
CA LEU A 53 37.16 26.71 12.95
C LEU A 53 36.81 27.65 11.81
N PRO A 54 37.22 27.39 10.57
CA PRO A 54 36.93 28.28 9.45
C PRO A 54 35.42 28.36 9.27
N LEU A 55 34.85 29.56 9.31
CA LEU A 55 33.45 29.89 9.14
C LEU A 55 32.83 29.15 7.94
N ARG A 56 33.65 28.83 6.97
CA ARG A 56 33.35 28.09 5.73
C ARG A 56 33.02 26.62 5.92
N GLN A 57 33.44 25.98 7.03
CA GLN A 57 33.10 24.60 7.37
C GLN A 57 31.88 24.54 8.31
N VAL A 58 31.61 25.64 9.00
CA VAL A 58 30.50 25.73 9.96
C VAL A 58 29.16 25.96 9.26
N ILE A 59 29.14 26.75 8.16
CA ILE A 59 27.91 27.09 7.43
C ILE A 59 27.23 25.85 6.82
N PRO A 60 27.90 24.94 6.09
CA PRO A 60 27.24 23.75 5.55
C PRO A 60 26.81 22.77 6.66
N ALA A 61 27.58 22.64 7.73
CA ALA A 61 27.21 21.80 8.88
C ALA A 61 25.97 22.35 9.61
N ALA A 62 25.90 23.67 9.82
CA ALA A 62 24.73 24.32 10.40
C ALA A 62 23.48 24.19 9.55
N LEU A 63 23.63 24.26 8.21
CA LEU A 63 22.52 24.11 7.27
C LEU A 63 21.98 22.67 7.24
N VAL A 64 22.85 21.65 7.31
CA VAL A 64 22.46 20.25 7.43
C VAL A 64 21.72 19.99 8.75
N ILE A 65 22.18 20.57 9.85
CA ILE A 65 21.52 20.46 11.16
C ILE A 65 20.16 21.16 11.14
N LEU A 66 20.03 22.30 10.46
CA LEU A 66 18.78 23.05 10.34
C LEU A 66 17.73 22.30 9.51
N VAL A 67 18.14 21.70 8.38
CA VAL A 67 17.27 20.87 7.54
C VAL A 67 16.88 19.58 8.25
N ALA A 68 17.81 18.92 8.93
CA ALA A 68 17.53 17.73 9.74
C ALA A 68 16.64 18.07 10.94
N GLY A 69 16.86 19.23 11.60
CA GLY A 69 16.03 19.74 12.68
C GLY A 69 14.62 20.09 12.21
N ALA A 70 14.46 20.76 11.08
CA ALA A 70 13.16 21.07 10.51
C ALA A 70 12.39 19.80 10.12
N GLY A 71 13.04 18.81 9.52
CA GLY A 71 12.46 17.49 9.23
C GLY A 71 12.05 16.73 10.49
N PHE A 72 12.84 16.81 11.54
CA PHE A 72 12.55 16.22 12.85
C PHE A 72 11.38 16.93 13.55
N PHE A 73 11.35 18.27 13.51
CA PHE A 73 10.22 19.06 14.05
C PHE A 73 8.93 18.85 13.24
N PHE A 74 9.00 18.71 11.94
CA PHE A 74 7.83 18.38 11.12
C PHE A 74 7.29 16.97 11.42
N HIS A 75 8.17 16.04 11.71
CA HIS A 75 7.78 14.69 12.12
C HIS A 75 7.21 14.64 13.56
N LEU A 76 7.66 15.50 14.46
CA LEU A 76 7.11 15.61 15.81
C LEU A 76 5.81 16.44 15.89
N GLY A 77 5.61 17.39 14.97
CA GLY A 77 4.43 18.27 14.95
C GLY A 77 3.16 17.61 14.44
N ASN A 78 3.26 16.44 13.80
CA ASN A 78 2.12 15.74 13.22
C ASN A 78 1.64 14.55 14.07
N LYS A 79 1.90 14.56 15.36
CA LYS A 79 1.22 13.69 16.32
C LYS A 79 -0.14 14.28 16.69
N GLY A 80 -1.10 14.22 15.76
CA GLY A 80 -2.48 14.03 16.17
C GLY A 80 -2.51 12.77 17.04
N SER A 81 -3.33 12.73 18.06
CA SER A 81 -3.51 11.58 18.93
C SER A 81 -4.13 10.43 18.13
N VAL A 82 -3.30 9.79 17.32
CA VAL A 82 -3.64 8.52 16.69
C VAL A 82 -3.49 7.48 17.78
N SER A 83 -4.51 6.67 17.99
CA SER A 83 -4.40 5.48 18.84
C SER A 83 -3.20 4.67 18.35
N ASP A 84 -2.44 4.02 19.25
CA ASP A 84 -1.37 3.10 18.86
C ASP A 84 -1.92 1.84 18.13
N GLU A 85 -3.24 1.74 17.95
CA GLU A 85 -3.93 0.67 17.25
C GLU A 85 -3.78 0.84 15.74
N LYS A 86 -3.32 -0.21 15.11
CA LYS A 86 -3.05 -0.28 13.68
C LYS A 86 -3.73 -1.50 13.09
N LEU A 87 -4.45 -1.30 12.00
CA LEU A 87 -5.10 -2.35 11.22
C LEU A 87 -4.35 -2.57 9.90
N ILE A 88 -3.94 -3.79 9.62
CA ILE A 88 -3.26 -4.15 8.37
C ILE A 88 -4.23 -4.95 7.49
N VAL A 89 -4.66 -4.32 6.39
CA VAL A 89 -5.60 -4.87 5.43
C VAL A 89 -4.88 -5.27 4.15
N TYR A 90 -5.13 -6.48 3.65
CA TYR A 90 -4.54 -7.00 2.42
C TYR A 90 -5.64 -7.43 1.46
N ASN A 91 -5.83 -6.66 0.38
CA ASN A 91 -6.98 -6.78 -0.52
C ASN A 91 -6.55 -6.80 -1.98
N TRP A 92 -7.49 -7.10 -2.86
CA TRP A 92 -7.33 -6.92 -4.31
C TRP A 92 -7.12 -5.45 -4.67
N GLY A 93 -6.36 -5.21 -5.74
CA GLY A 93 -6.25 -3.87 -6.31
C GLY A 93 -7.62 -3.34 -6.75
N GLU A 94 -7.89 -2.07 -6.47
CA GLU A 94 -9.11 -1.36 -6.88
C GLU A 94 -10.44 -1.90 -6.29
N TYR A 95 -10.40 -2.71 -5.23
CA TYR A 95 -11.61 -3.24 -4.57
C TYR A 95 -12.16 -2.32 -3.48
N LEU A 96 -11.38 -1.35 -3.01
CA LEU A 96 -11.77 -0.42 -1.98
C LEU A 96 -11.40 1.00 -2.40
N ASP A 97 -12.36 1.92 -2.31
CA ASP A 97 -12.09 3.34 -2.51
C ASP A 97 -11.21 3.87 -1.36
N PRO A 98 -10.08 4.53 -1.66
CA PRO A 98 -9.22 5.13 -0.62
C PRO A 98 -9.96 6.07 0.33
N GLU A 99 -10.99 6.76 -0.11
CA GLU A 99 -11.82 7.66 0.72
C GLU A 99 -12.50 6.89 1.88
N VAL A 100 -12.86 5.62 1.65
CA VAL A 100 -13.45 4.76 2.72
C VAL A 100 -12.45 4.50 3.83
N ILE A 101 -11.16 4.37 3.50
CA ILE A 101 -10.10 4.21 4.49
C ILE A 101 -9.97 5.47 5.32
N ASP A 102 -9.98 6.64 4.69
CA ASP A 102 -9.88 7.92 5.37
C ASP A 102 -11.07 8.14 6.33
N ILE A 103 -12.30 7.86 5.87
CA ILE A 103 -13.51 7.91 6.70
C ILE A 103 -13.40 6.97 7.91
N PHE A 104 -12.97 5.73 7.68
CA PHE A 104 -12.79 4.76 8.77
C PHE A 104 -11.78 5.24 9.81
N GLN A 105 -10.65 5.79 9.37
CA GLN A 105 -9.62 6.33 10.26
C GLN A 105 -10.12 7.54 11.06
N GLU A 106 -10.91 8.43 10.42
CA GLU A 106 -11.51 9.58 11.08
C GLU A 106 -12.54 9.17 12.14
N GLU A 107 -13.39 8.18 11.84
CA GLU A 107 -14.46 7.72 12.74
C GLU A 107 -13.93 6.89 13.91
N THR A 108 -12.90 6.07 13.68
CA THR A 108 -12.42 5.10 14.69
C THR A 108 -11.15 5.52 15.40
N GLY A 109 -10.35 6.41 14.82
CA GLY A 109 -9.01 6.73 15.27
C GLY A 109 -7.98 5.62 15.00
N ILE A 110 -8.35 4.52 14.33
CA ILE A 110 -7.48 3.40 14.03
C ILE A 110 -6.74 3.67 12.73
N THR A 111 -5.40 3.59 12.76
CA THR A 111 -4.59 3.75 11.54
C THR A 111 -4.65 2.51 10.67
N VAL A 112 -5.02 2.66 9.39
CA VAL A 112 -5.06 1.56 8.42
C VAL A 112 -3.81 1.53 7.56
N THR A 113 -3.15 0.37 7.49
CA THR A 113 -2.16 0.07 6.47
C THR A 113 -2.82 -0.82 5.43
N TYR A 114 -3.06 -0.26 4.25
CA TYR A 114 -3.71 -0.97 3.15
C TYR A 114 -2.66 -1.45 2.15
N GLU A 115 -2.62 -2.76 1.91
CA GLU A 115 -1.76 -3.40 0.92
C GLU A 115 -2.61 -4.08 -0.14
N GLU A 116 -2.13 -4.11 -1.38
CA GLU A 116 -2.83 -4.70 -2.51
C GLU A 116 -2.06 -5.89 -3.07
N TYR A 117 -2.80 -6.84 -3.66
CA TYR A 117 -2.24 -7.96 -4.41
C TYR A 117 -3.01 -8.18 -5.72
N GLU A 118 -2.37 -8.84 -6.67
CA GLU A 118 -2.92 -9.08 -8.01
C GLU A 118 -3.57 -10.46 -8.14
N THR A 119 -3.07 -11.46 -7.41
CA THR A 119 -3.60 -12.84 -7.45
C THR A 119 -3.52 -13.52 -6.09
N ASN A 120 -4.42 -14.48 -5.84
CA ASN A 120 -4.37 -15.31 -4.64
C ASN A 120 -3.04 -16.06 -4.50
N GLU A 121 -2.43 -16.44 -5.61
CA GLU A 121 -1.17 -17.20 -5.67
C GLU A 121 0.03 -16.35 -5.21
N ILE A 122 -0.03 -15.03 -5.38
CA ILE A 122 0.97 -14.08 -4.84
C ILE A 122 0.68 -13.80 -3.36
N MET A 123 -0.58 -13.65 -2.99
CA MET A 123 -1.02 -13.35 -1.63
C MET A 123 -0.72 -14.50 -0.67
N TYR A 124 -1.09 -15.73 -1.03
CA TYR A 124 -1.05 -16.91 -0.15
C TYR A 124 0.35 -17.21 0.43
N PRO A 125 1.44 -17.29 -0.37
CA PRO A 125 2.79 -17.53 0.17
C PRO A 125 3.24 -16.44 1.15
N LYS A 126 2.79 -15.20 0.94
CA LYS A 126 3.13 -14.08 1.82
C LYS A 126 2.49 -14.24 3.20
N ILE A 127 1.23 -14.67 3.25
CA ILE A 127 0.53 -14.99 4.50
C ILE A 127 1.15 -16.21 5.17
N MET A 128 1.42 -17.28 4.39
CA MET A 128 2.08 -18.49 4.88
C MET A 128 3.44 -18.23 5.54
N SER A 129 4.17 -17.24 5.04
CA SER A 129 5.49 -16.89 5.60
C SER A 129 5.41 -16.31 7.02
N LYS A 130 4.23 -15.83 7.43
CA LYS A 130 3.98 -15.16 8.72
C LYS A 130 4.93 -13.99 9.00
N ALA A 131 5.56 -13.44 7.95
CA ALA A 131 6.47 -12.31 8.07
C ALA A 131 5.74 -11.00 8.42
N ILE A 132 4.47 -10.91 8.03
CA ILE A 132 3.56 -9.82 8.36
C ILE A 132 2.29 -10.45 8.94
N ALA A 133 1.85 -9.97 10.09
CA ALA A 133 0.55 -10.33 10.64
C ALA A 133 -0.51 -9.41 10.00
N TYR A 134 -1.27 -9.95 9.05
CA TYR A 134 -2.41 -9.25 8.47
C TYR A 134 -3.62 -9.45 9.37
N ASP A 135 -4.37 -8.37 9.64
CA ASP A 135 -5.58 -8.42 10.44
C ASP A 135 -6.80 -8.80 9.59
N VAL A 136 -6.83 -8.28 8.35
CA VAL A 136 -7.91 -8.56 7.38
C VAL A 136 -7.31 -8.89 6.02
N VAL A 137 -7.80 -9.98 5.42
CA VAL A 137 -7.48 -10.37 4.04
C VAL A 137 -8.77 -10.61 3.25
N CYS A 138 -8.76 -10.33 1.94
CA CYS A 138 -9.95 -10.50 1.08
C CYS A 138 -9.66 -11.47 -0.09
N PRO A 139 -9.49 -12.77 0.17
CA PRO A 139 -9.25 -13.78 -0.88
C PRO A 139 -10.54 -14.24 -1.56
N SER A 140 -10.39 -15.00 -2.66
CA SER A 140 -11.48 -15.73 -3.27
C SER A 140 -11.88 -16.94 -2.42
N ASP A 141 -13.09 -17.47 -2.66
CA ASP A 141 -13.72 -18.60 -1.98
C ASP A 141 -12.80 -19.84 -1.83
N TYR A 142 -12.23 -20.33 -2.93
CA TYR A 142 -11.33 -21.47 -2.92
C TYR A 142 -10.06 -21.24 -2.08
N MET A 143 -9.62 -19.99 -2.00
CA MET A 143 -8.47 -19.62 -1.21
C MET A 143 -8.82 -19.50 0.27
N ILE A 144 -10.03 -19.04 0.62
CA ILE A 144 -10.55 -19.08 1.99
C ILE A 144 -10.56 -20.53 2.49
N GLN A 145 -11.11 -21.46 1.68
CA GLN A 145 -11.09 -22.88 2.02
C GLN A 145 -9.67 -23.38 2.29
N ARG A 146 -8.73 -23.08 1.38
CA ARG A 146 -7.33 -23.48 1.52
C ARG A 146 -6.66 -22.88 2.77
N MET A 147 -6.92 -21.61 3.06
CA MET A 147 -6.36 -20.94 4.23
C MET A 147 -6.91 -21.52 5.53
N ARG A 148 -8.21 -21.83 5.58
CA ARG A 148 -8.85 -22.51 6.70
C ARG A 148 -8.26 -23.88 6.95
N GLU A 149 -8.10 -24.71 5.90
CA GLU A 149 -7.50 -26.05 5.98
C GLU A 149 -6.04 -26.04 6.43
N ASN A 150 -5.36 -24.90 6.36
CA ASN A 150 -3.98 -24.69 6.80
C ASN A 150 -3.86 -23.85 8.08
N ASP A 151 -4.94 -23.67 8.83
CA ASP A 151 -4.98 -22.95 10.12
C ASP A 151 -4.38 -21.53 10.02
N LEU A 152 -4.72 -20.82 8.95
CA LEU A 152 -4.24 -19.45 8.70
C LEU A 152 -5.26 -18.37 9.03
N LEU A 153 -6.49 -18.75 9.37
CA LEU A 153 -7.60 -17.83 9.65
C LEU A 153 -7.97 -17.90 11.13
N ALA A 154 -8.30 -16.77 11.69
CA ALA A 154 -8.89 -16.66 13.02
C ALA A 154 -10.43 -16.73 12.94
N GLU A 155 -11.07 -17.35 13.92
CA GLU A 155 -12.53 -17.34 14.02
C GLU A 155 -13.06 -15.94 14.29
N ILE A 156 -14.17 -15.60 13.61
CA ILE A 156 -14.85 -14.31 13.79
C ILE A 156 -15.67 -14.34 15.07
N ASN A 157 -15.46 -13.36 15.92
CA ASN A 157 -16.38 -13.11 17.03
C ASN A 157 -17.59 -12.28 16.51
N TRP A 158 -18.68 -12.97 16.22
CA TRP A 158 -19.89 -12.36 15.64
C TRP A 158 -20.55 -11.32 16.53
N ASP A 159 -20.34 -11.34 17.84
CA ASP A 159 -20.84 -10.31 18.75
C ASP A 159 -20.24 -8.93 18.44
N ASN A 160 -19.05 -8.93 17.84
CA ASN A 160 -18.34 -7.71 17.44
C ASN A 160 -18.67 -7.25 16.00
N VAL A 161 -19.53 -7.98 15.27
CA VAL A 161 -19.87 -7.67 13.86
C VAL A 161 -21.37 -7.37 13.70
N PRO A 162 -21.89 -6.30 14.33
CA PRO A 162 -23.32 -6.00 14.31
C PRO A 162 -23.86 -5.66 12.91
N ASN A 163 -22.97 -5.26 11.99
CA ASN A 163 -23.31 -4.92 10.60
C ASN A 163 -23.52 -6.15 9.69
N ILE A 164 -23.32 -7.36 10.19
CA ILE A 164 -23.62 -8.60 9.45
C ILE A 164 -25.07 -8.63 8.93
N LYS A 165 -25.98 -7.96 9.62
CA LYS A 165 -27.38 -7.80 9.22
C LYS A 165 -27.57 -7.12 7.86
N ASN A 166 -26.55 -6.42 7.37
CA ASN A 166 -26.57 -5.73 6.08
C ASN A 166 -26.13 -6.63 4.93
N ILE A 167 -25.62 -7.84 5.22
CA ILE A 167 -25.23 -8.82 4.21
C ILE A 167 -26.45 -9.63 3.82
N ASP A 168 -26.69 -9.80 2.51
CA ASP A 168 -27.78 -10.64 2.02
C ASP A 168 -27.60 -12.10 2.50
N PRO A 169 -28.61 -12.68 3.14
CA PRO A 169 -28.55 -14.04 3.66
C PRO A 169 -28.19 -15.09 2.61
N THR A 170 -28.55 -14.86 1.34
CA THR A 170 -28.23 -15.77 0.24
C THR A 170 -26.72 -15.96 0.09
N TYR A 171 -25.94 -14.89 0.20
CA TYR A 171 -24.48 -14.98 0.11
C TYR A 171 -23.86 -15.59 1.36
N MET A 172 -24.45 -15.37 2.52
CA MET A 172 -24.03 -16.05 3.76
C MET A 172 -24.28 -17.57 3.68
N GLU A 173 -25.39 -17.99 3.07
CA GLU A 173 -25.67 -19.41 2.84
C GLU A 173 -24.70 -20.03 1.83
N GLN A 174 -24.44 -19.32 0.72
CA GLN A 174 -23.52 -19.79 -0.32
C GLN A 174 -22.07 -19.93 0.21
N SER A 175 -21.64 -19.04 1.08
CA SER A 175 -20.29 -19.08 1.64
C SER A 175 -20.02 -20.29 2.52
N GLN A 176 -21.06 -20.97 3.04
CA GLN A 176 -20.89 -22.21 3.82
C GLN A 176 -20.28 -23.36 3.00
N SER A 177 -20.30 -23.28 1.69
CA SER A 177 -19.68 -24.26 0.80
C SER A 177 -18.14 -24.32 0.97
N PHE A 178 -17.51 -23.22 1.32
CA PHE A 178 -16.06 -23.09 1.52
C PHE A 178 -15.68 -22.70 2.96
N ASP A 179 -16.62 -22.11 3.71
CA ASP A 179 -16.47 -21.77 5.13
C ASP A 179 -17.68 -22.28 5.92
N PRO A 180 -17.70 -23.56 6.34
CA PRO A 180 -18.79 -24.14 7.11
C PRO A 180 -19.12 -23.32 8.36
N GLU A 181 -20.40 -23.06 8.57
CA GLU A 181 -20.93 -22.24 9.67
C GLU A 181 -20.49 -20.76 9.61
N ASN A 182 -19.86 -20.31 8.51
CA ASN A 182 -19.31 -18.95 8.34
C ASN A 182 -18.43 -18.52 9.52
N LYS A 183 -17.50 -19.36 9.92
CA LYS A 183 -16.64 -19.10 11.10
C LYS A 183 -15.54 -18.10 10.86
N TYR A 184 -15.05 -18.01 9.61
CA TYR A 184 -13.79 -17.33 9.30
C TYR A 184 -13.95 -16.18 8.31
N SER A 185 -15.09 -16.08 7.63
CA SER A 185 -15.25 -15.12 6.53
C SER A 185 -16.62 -14.45 6.48
N VAL A 186 -16.62 -13.25 5.88
CA VAL A 186 -17.83 -12.48 5.54
C VAL A 186 -17.79 -12.22 4.04
N PRO A 187 -18.89 -12.49 3.28
CA PRO A 187 -18.97 -12.11 1.88
C PRO A 187 -18.78 -10.60 1.69
N TYR A 188 -17.85 -10.23 0.82
CA TYR A 188 -17.52 -8.84 0.52
C TYR A 188 -17.98 -8.43 -0.87
N CYS A 189 -17.54 -9.18 -1.89
CA CYS A 189 -17.88 -8.96 -3.29
C CYS A 189 -18.29 -10.26 -3.94
N VAL A 190 -19.23 -10.19 -4.88
CA VAL A 190 -19.67 -11.32 -5.69
C VAL A 190 -19.44 -10.99 -7.15
N GLY A 191 -18.71 -11.87 -7.84
CA GLY A 191 -18.48 -11.79 -9.27
C GLY A 191 -19.32 -12.77 -10.04
N THR A 192 -19.85 -12.36 -11.20
CA THR A 192 -20.53 -13.24 -12.13
C THR A 192 -19.62 -13.54 -13.31
N VAL A 193 -19.43 -14.82 -13.62
CA VAL A 193 -18.70 -15.27 -14.81
C VAL A 193 -19.70 -15.64 -15.90
N GLY A 194 -19.48 -15.14 -17.11
CA GLY A 194 -20.36 -15.40 -18.24
C GLY A 194 -19.59 -15.49 -19.57
N ILE A 195 -20.31 -15.92 -20.60
CA ILE A 195 -19.77 -15.99 -21.96
C ILE A 195 -20.07 -14.68 -22.68
N LEU A 196 -19.04 -13.93 -23.03
CA LEU A 196 -19.11 -12.81 -23.96
C LEU A 196 -18.89 -13.32 -25.39
N TYR A 197 -19.84 -13.09 -26.28
CA TYR A 197 -19.73 -13.53 -27.67
C TYR A 197 -20.15 -12.45 -28.66
N ASN A 198 -19.58 -12.50 -29.86
CA ASN A 198 -19.92 -11.59 -30.94
C ASN A 198 -21.18 -12.08 -31.69
N LYS A 199 -22.32 -11.40 -31.52
CA LYS A 199 -23.60 -11.71 -32.18
C LYS A 199 -23.55 -11.62 -33.70
N THR A 200 -22.54 -10.98 -34.30
CA THR A 200 -22.39 -10.95 -35.75
C THR A 200 -21.77 -12.24 -36.28
N MET A 201 -21.01 -12.96 -35.45
CA MET A 201 -20.33 -14.22 -35.79
C MET A 201 -21.13 -15.44 -35.31
N VAL A 202 -21.58 -15.41 -34.04
CA VAL A 202 -22.40 -16.48 -33.45
C VAL A 202 -23.86 -16.08 -33.55
N LYS A 203 -24.61 -16.78 -34.39
CA LYS A 203 -26.03 -16.45 -34.69
C LYS A 203 -27.02 -17.20 -33.82
N GLU A 204 -26.64 -18.29 -33.23
CA GLU A 204 -27.42 -19.05 -32.29
C GLU A 204 -27.49 -18.41 -30.94
N GLN A 205 -28.49 -18.79 -30.15
CA GLN A 205 -28.60 -18.39 -28.77
C GLN A 205 -27.54 -19.14 -27.94
N VAL A 206 -26.74 -18.39 -27.20
CA VAL A 206 -25.74 -18.95 -26.28
C VAL A 206 -26.38 -19.04 -24.90
N ASP A 207 -26.78 -20.24 -24.51
CA ASP A 207 -27.49 -20.54 -23.25
C ASP A 207 -26.77 -21.58 -22.37
N SER A 208 -25.63 -22.09 -22.87
CA SER A 208 -24.83 -23.09 -22.18
C SER A 208 -23.34 -22.86 -22.37
N TRP A 209 -22.57 -23.21 -21.36
CA TRP A 209 -21.11 -23.26 -21.44
C TRP A 209 -20.56 -24.24 -22.47
N ASN A 210 -21.40 -25.23 -22.90
CA ASN A 210 -21.03 -26.23 -23.91
C ASN A 210 -20.60 -25.62 -25.23
N ILE A 211 -21.06 -24.40 -25.55
CA ILE A 211 -20.66 -23.72 -26.79
C ILE A 211 -19.14 -23.51 -26.89
N LEU A 212 -18.43 -23.43 -25.76
CA LEU A 212 -16.96 -23.29 -25.76
C LEU A 212 -16.24 -24.54 -26.25
N TRP A 213 -16.92 -25.69 -26.31
CA TRP A 213 -16.37 -26.97 -26.77
C TRP A 213 -17.00 -27.39 -28.12
N ASP A 214 -17.85 -26.54 -28.71
CA ASP A 214 -18.44 -26.83 -30.04
C ASP A 214 -17.35 -26.67 -31.11
N GLU A 215 -17.10 -27.77 -31.87
CA GLU A 215 -16.09 -27.80 -32.94
C GLU A 215 -16.34 -26.74 -34.04
N LYS A 216 -17.58 -26.27 -34.17
CA LYS A 216 -17.94 -25.18 -35.09
C LYS A 216 -17.20 -23.88 -34.80
N TYR A 217 -16.76 -23.68 -33.58
CA TYR A 217 -16.05 -22.47 -33.12
C TYR A 217 -14.58 -22.72 -32.78
N LYS A 218 -14.08 -23.87 -33.18
CA LYS A 218 -12.66 -24.20 -33.04
C LYS A 218 -11.86 -23.51 -34.13
N ASP A 219 -10.88 -22.69 -33.79
CA ASP A 219 -9.89 -22.09 -34.67
C ASP A 219 -8.80 -23.10 -35.07
#